data_68b4d999102a5d0b0e89498fcb00341c
#
_entry.id   68b4d999102a5d0b0e89498fcb00341c
#
_cell.length_a   1.000
_cell.length_b   1.000
_cell.length_c   1.000
_cell.angle_alpha   90.00
_cell.angle_beta   90.00
_cell.angle_gamma   90.00
#
_symmetry.space_group_name_H-M   'P 1'
#
loop_
_entity.id
_entity.type
_entity.pdbx_description
1 polymer ?
#
loop_
_entity_poly.entity_id
_entity_poly.type
_entity_poly.pdbx_seq_one_letter_code
_entity_poly.pdbx_strand_id
1 'polypeptide(L)'
;MTKAIYIVFLSIAIFCMTTLAHGSKNYPDSLTQEFYDIGPSVQNAIKTANAAKLAQYFNSSVNLQVPGKSGSFGKTQAEFIIKDFFSNFPPSSFSINNQGKSSATTTYYIGTYKSGSKTFRCYYTIIVFDNKERINVLKFE
;
A
#
# COMPACT_ATOMS: atom_id res chain seq x y z
N MET A 1 -12.83 -65.94 40.62
CA MET A 1 -13.68 -64.81 40.29
C MET A 1 -13.03 -63.46 40.54
N THR A 2 -11.83 -63.35 41.07
CA THR A 2 -11.18 -62.06 41.39
C THR A 2 -10.30 -61.48 40.25
N LYS A 3 -9.97 -62.27 39.23
CA LYS A 3 -9.14 -61.79 38.13
C LYS A 3 -9.90 -61.09 36.99
N ALA A 4 -11.22 -61.32 36.86
CA ALA A 4 -12.03 -60.73 35.82
C ALA A 4 -12.45 -59.25 36.15
N ILE A 5 -12.49 -58.91 37.43
CA ILE A 5 -12.87 -57.57 37.88
C ILE A 5 -11.74 -56.57 37.65
N TYR A 6 -10.49 -56.98 37.76
CA TYR A 6 -9.34 -56.08 37.53
C TYR A 6 -9.16 -55.64 36.06
N ILE A 7 -9.57 -56.48 35.13
CA ILE A 7 -9.47 -56.17 33.70
C ILE A 7 -10.52 -55.13 33.28
N VAL A 8 -11.70 -55.18 33.92
CA VAL A 8 -12.77 -54.19 33.64
C VAL A 8 -12.43 -52.82 34.20
N PHE A 9 -11.78 -52.76 35.37
CA PHE A 9 -11.34 -51.48 35.92
C PHE A 9 -10.16 -50.86 35.22
N LEU A 10 -9.28 -51.67 34.58
CA LEU A 10 -8.16 -51.15 33.83
C LEU A 10 -8.57 -50.60 32.47
N SER A 11 -9.67 -51.07 31.88
CA SER A 11 -10.18 -50.58 30.60
C SER A 11 -10.94 -49.26 30.75
N ILE A 12 -11.49 -48.92 31.91
CA ILE A 12 -12.21 -47.68 32.18
C ILE A 12 -11.24 -46.52 32.45
N ALA A 13 -10.05 -46.80 32.98
CA ALA A 13 -9.05 -45.77 33.26
C ALA A 13 -8.31 -45.23 32.00
N ILE A 14 -8.35 -45.97 30.89
CA ILE A 14 -7.68 -45.55 29.64
C ILE A 14 -8.57 -44.75 28.73
N PHE A 15 -9.93 -44.72 29.00
CA PHE A 15 -10.86 -43.99 28.13
C PHE A 15 -11.16 -42.55 28.58
N CYS A 16 -10.60 -42.09 29.71
CA CYS A 16 -10.86 -40.74 30.25
C CYS A 16 -9.75 -39.73 29.91
N MET A 17 -8.82 -40.01 29.00
CA MET A 17 -7.67 -39.14 28.76
C MET A 17 -7.50 -38.67 27.31
N THR A 18 -8.60 -38.57 26.55
CA THR A 18 -8.54 -38.03 25.19
C THR A 18 -9.69 -37.08 24.86
N THR A 19 -9.89 -36.04 25.64
CA THR A 19 -10.65 -34.87 25.18
C THR A 19 -10.11 -33.59 25.82
N LEU A 20 -8.81 -33.31 25.64
CA LEU A 20 -8.36 -31.94 25.57
C LEU A 20 -8.55 -31.50 24.10
N ALA A 21 -9.82 -31.29 23.75
CA ALA A 21 -10.14 -30.44 22.62
C ALA A 21 -9.48 -29.08 22.89
N HIS A 22 -8.32 -28.84 22.29
CA HIS A 22 -7.84 -27.51 22.08
C HIS A 22 -8.88 -26.84 21.18
N GLY A 23 -9.89 -26.24 21.80
CA GLY A 23 -10.70 -25.24 21.14
C GLY A 23 -9.73 -24.16 20.72
N SER A 24 -9.31 -24.21 19.45
CA SER A 24 -8.84 -23.03 18.78
C SER A 24 -9.94 -22.01 18.94
N LYS A 25 -9.80 -21.12 19.94
CA LYS A 25 -10.53 -19.88 19.95
C LYS A 25 -10.06 -19.19 18.67
N ASN A 26 -10.81 -19.36 17.59
CA ASN A 26 -10.83 -18.41 16.50
C ASN A 26 -11.29 -17.11 17.14
N TYR A 27 -10.33 -16.37 17.70
CA TYR A 27 -10.55 -14.93 17.87
C TYR A 27 -10.87 -14.46 16.47
N PRO A 28 -12.00 -13.77 16.25
CA PRO A 28 -12.18 -13.07 15.00
C PRO A 28 -10.95 -12.20 14.91
N ASP A 29 -10.17 -12.47 13.87
CA ASP A 29 -9.00 -11.68 13.51
C ASP A 29 -9.46 -10.24 13.61
N SER A 30 -8.99 -9.57 14.67
CA SER A 30 -9.38 -8.19 14.94
C SER A 30 -9.08 -7.50 13.64
N LEU A 31 -10.06 -6.82 13.07
CA LEU A 31 -10.01 -6.00 11.89
C LEU A 31 -8.76 -5.10 11.96
N THR A 32 -7.58 -5.66 11.79
CA THR A 32 -6.45 -4.96 11.27
C THR A 32 -6.88 -4.66 9.86
N GLN A 33 -7.56 -3.53 9.70
CA GLN A 33 -7.76 -2.92 8.41
C GLN A 33 -6.34 -2.79 7.86
N GLU A 34 -5.93 -3.75 7.01
CA GLU A 34 -4.67 -3.66 6.31
C GLU A 34 -4.77 -2.37 5.51
N PHE A 35 -4.12 -1.33 6.03
CA PHE A 35 -3.88 -0.14 5.24
C PHE A 35 -3.03 -0.62 4.07
N TYR A 36 -3.67 -0.79 2.93
CA TYR A 36 -2.99 -1.16 1.70
C TYR A 36 -2.06 0.00 1.34
N ASP A 37 -0.77 -0.18 1.63
CA ASP A 37 0.27 0.79 1.26
C ASP A 37 0.31 0.92 -0.28
N ILE A 38 -0.19 2.04 -0.79
CA ILE A 38 -0.18 2.33 -2.23
C ILE A 38 1.19 2.77 -2.74
N GLY A 39 2.16 3.02 -1.86
CA GLY A 39 3.50 3.49 -2.22
C GLY A 39 4.17 2.67 -3.32
N PRO A 40 4.28 1.34 -3.19
CA PRO A 40 4.86 0.49 -4.25
C PRO A 40 4.11 0.57 -5.58
N SER A 41 2.77 0.66 -5.53
CA SER A 41 1.93 0.78 -6.73
C SER A 41 2.11 2.13 -7.43
N VAL A 42 2.21 3.20 -6.66
CA VAL A 42 2.51 4.56 -7.16
C VAL A 42 3.89 4.60 -7.81
N GLN A 43 4.91 4.03 -7.16
CA GLN A 43 6.26 3.95 -7.72
C GLN A 43 6.29 3.18 -9.05
N ASN A 44 5.59 2.06 -9.13
CA ASN A 44 5.51 1.28 -10.36
C ASN A 44 4.79 2.04 -11.46
N ALA A 45 3.69 2.76 -11.16
CA ALA A 45 2.96 3.57 -12.13
C ALA A 45 3.82 4.70 -12.70
N ILE A 46 4.66 5.36 -11.88
CA ILE A 46 5.62 6.37 -12.32
C ILE A 46 6.72 5.72 -13.19
N LYS A 47 7.28 4.60 -12.74
CA LYS A 47 8.36 3.88 -13.42
C LYS A 47 7.96 3.39 -14.81
N THR A 48 6.69 3.02 -14.99
CA THR A 48 6.14 2.52 -16.25
C THR A 48 5.41 3.59 -17.07
N ALA A 49 5.46 4.87 -16.65
CA ALA A 49 4.75 5.98 -17.29
C ALA A 49 3.23 5.74 -17.45
N ASN A 50 2.63 5.01 -16.51
CA ASN A 50 1.21 4.69 -16.56
C ASN A 50 0.38 5.76 -15.86
N ALA A 51 0.04 6.85 -16.56
CA ALA A 51 -0.72 7.97 -16.02
C ALA A 51 -2.13 7.55 -15.53
N ALA A 52 -2.80 6.66 -16.25
CA ALA A 52 -4.13 6.16 -15.87
C ALA A 52 -4.09 5.36 -14.56
N LYS A 53 -3.07 4.51 -14.40
CA LYS A 53 -2.87 3.76 -13.16
C LYS A 53 -2.52 4.70 -12.01
N LEU A 54 -1.64 5.67 -12.23
CA LEU A 54 -1.25 6.67 -11.24
C LEU A 54 -2.46 7.51 -10.79
N ALA A 55 -3.32 7.91 -11.74
CA ALA A 55 -4.51 8.69 -11.46
C ALA A 55 -5.53 7.97 -10.59
N GLN A 56 -5.55 6.64 -10.58
CA GLN A 56 -6.42 5.87 -9.68
C GLN A 56 -6.16 6.21 -8.20
N TYR A 57 -4.93 6.58 -7.88
CA TYR A 57 -4.50 6.94 -6.53
C TYR A 57 -4.63 8.44 -6.23
N PHE A 58 -4.99 9.27 -7.21
CA PHE A 58 -5.16 10.71 -6.96
C PHE A 58 -6.34 10.98 -6.04
N ASN A 59 -6.16 11.99 -5.19
CA ASN A 59 -7.27 12.60 -4.46
C ASN A 59 -8.21 13.30 -5.46
N SER A 60 -9.38 13.72 -5.03
CA SER A 60 -10.34 14.48 -5.86
C SER A 60 -9.71 15.74 -6.44
N SER A 61 -8.79 16.37 -5.71
CA SER A 61 -7.92 17.47 -6.15
C SER A 61 -6.48 17.18 -5.77
N VAL A 62 -5.55 17.41 -6.69
CA VAL A 62 -4.11 17.14 -6.54
C VAL A 62 -3.33 18.42 -6.82
N ASN A 63 -2.42 18.78 -5.92
CA ASN A 63 -1.42 19.81 -6.18
C ASN A 63 -0.34 19.22 -7.08
N LEU A 64 -0.36 19.59 -8.34
CA LEU A 64 0.52 19.09 -9.38
C LEU A 64 1.51 20.13 -9.84
N GLN A 65 2.75 19.71 -10.03
CA GLN A 65 3.78 20.54 -10.66
C GLN A 65 4.59 19.68 -11.64
N VAL A 66 4.62 20.11 -12.89
CA VAL A 66 5.47 19.58 -13.95
C VAL A 66 6.06 20.77 -14.71
N PRO A 67 7.11 20.61 -15.55
CA PRO A 67 7.64 21.67 -16.36
C PRO A 67 6.54 22.39 -17.15
N GLY A 68 6.40 23.71 -16.94
CA GLY A 68 5.42 24.55 -17.62
C GLY A 68 4.00 24.53 -17.05
N LYS A 69 3.69 23.70 -16.04
CA LYS A 69 2.36 23.68 -15.37
C LYS A 69 2.49 23.46 -13.88
N SER A 70 1.79 24.28 -13.10
CA SER A 70 1.71 24.15 -11.65
C SER A 70 0.34 24.63 -11.16
N GLY A 71 -0.23 23.93 -10.21
CA GLY A 71 -1.51 24.30 -9.59
C GLY A 71 -2.26 23.13 -8.98
N SER A 72 -3.48 23.40 -8.54
CA SER A 72 -4.41 22.39 -8.04
C SER A 72 -5.35 21.98 -9.17
N PHE A 73 -5.39 20.68 -9.47
CA PHE A 73 -6.17 20.14 -10.58
C PHE A 73 -7.07 19.01 -10.10
N GLY A 74 -8.26 18.92 -10.66
CA GLY A 74 -9.11 17.76 -10.48
C GLY A 74 -8.47 16.50 -11.04
N LYS A 75 -8.83 15.35 -10.50
CA LYS A 75 -8.24 14.04 -10.82
C LYS A 75 -8.08 13.77 -12.32
N THR A 76 -9.12 13.98 -13.11
CA THR A 76 -9.11 13.77 -14.58
C THR A 76 -8.14 14.72 -15.28
N GLN A 77 -8.15 15.99 -14.90
CA GLN A 77 -7.23 16.98 -15.49
C GLN A 77 -5.78 16.67 -15.12
N ALA A 78 -5.52 16.27 -13.87
CA ALA A 78 -4.20 15.86 -13.42
C ALA A 78 -3.69 14.64 -14.20
N GLU A 79 -4.55 13.66 -14.50
CA GLU A 79 -4.21 12.52 -15.34
C GLU A 79 -3.72 12.95 -16.73
N PHE A 80 -4.44 13.85 -17.40
CA PHE A 80 -4.04 14.37 -18.72
C PHE A 80 -2.69 15.10 -18.66
N ILE A 81 -2.46 15.92 -17.63
CA ILE A 81 -1.19 16.63 -17.47
C ILE A 81 -0.03 15.66 -17.27
N ILE A 82 -0.23 14.63 -16.45
CA ILE A 82 0.81 13.61 -16.22
C ILE A 82 1.03 12.74 -17.45
N LYS A 83 -0.01 12.41 -18.19
CA LYS A 83 0.10 11.68 -19.46
C LYS A 83 0.95 12.45 -20.47
N ASP A 84 0.71 13.75 -20.60
CA ASP A 84 1.48 14.65 -21.44
C ASP A 84 2.94 14.74 -20.98
N PHE A 85 3.17 14.90 -19.67
CA PHE A 85 4.52 14.89 -19.10
C PHE A 85 5.26 13.59 -19.41
N PHE A 86 4.67 12.43 -19.21
CA PHE A 86 5.29 11.14 -19.50
C PHE A 86 5.56 10.94 -20.99
N SER A 87 4.73 11.49 -21.86
CA SER A 87 4.93 11.43 -23.31
C SER A 87 6.12 12.29 -23.75
N ASN A 88 6.28 13.47 -23.15
CA ASN A 88 7.39 14.38 -23.45
C ASN A 88 8.70 13.96 -22.77
N PHE A 89 8.60 13.29 -21.63
CA PHE A 89 9.73 12.85 -20.81
C PHE A 89 9.56 11.39 -20.40
N PRO A 90 9.63 10.41 -21.32
CA PRO A 90 9.49 9.00 -20.98
C PRO A 90 10.57 8.57 -20.00
N PRO A 91 10.23 7.78 -18.96
CA PRO A 91 11.19 7.42 -17.92
C PRO A 91 12.23 6.42 -18.45
N SER A 92 13.50 6.73 -18.26
CA SER A 92 14.59 5.76 -18.37
C SER A 92 14.89 5.08 -17.03
N SER A 93 14.65 5.79 -15.93
CA SER A 93 14.70 5.22 -14.57
C SER A 93 13.91 6.07 -13.58
N PHE A 94 13.46 5.42 -12.50
CA PHE A 94 12.87 6.08 -11.34
C PHE A 94 13.28 5.35 -10.07
N SER A 95 13.72 6.08 -9.06
CA SER A 95 14.11 5.55 -7.76
C SER A 95 13.67 6.48 -6.64
N ILE A 96 13.25 5.91 -5.51
CA ILE A 96 13.02 6.67 -4.28
C ILE A 96 14.33 6.77 -3.51
N ASN A 97 14.68 7.99 -3.13
CA ASN A 97 15.91 8.31 -2.40
C ASN A 97 15.63 8.53 -0.90
N ASN A 98 14.43 9.03 -0.57
CA ASN A 98 14.00 9.29 0.79
C ASN A 98 12.49 9.19 0.91
N GLN A 99 12.01 8.73 2.07
CA GLN A 99 10.60 8.72 2.44
C GLN A 99 10.46 8.86 3.94
N GLY A 100 9.33 9.37 4.39
CA GLY A 100 9.06 9.53 5.80
C GLY A 100 7.65 10.03 6.08
N LYS A 101 7.27 10.07 7.35
CA LYS A 101 6.01 10.66 7.78
C LYS A 101 6.18 12.13 8.07
N SER A 102 5.33 12.98 7.49
CA SER A 102 5.23 14.39 7.85
C SER A 102 4.12 14.65 8.89
N SER A 103 3.18 13.70 9.02
CA SER A 103 2.15 13.68 10.07
C SER A 103 1.66 12.25 10.30
N ALA A 104 0.73 12.05 11.23
CA ALA A 104 0.10 10.75 11.49
C ALA A 104 -0.59 10.15 10.23
N THR A 105 -1.08 11.01 9.33
CA THR A 105 -1.87 10.63 8.15
C THR A 105 -1.18 10.94 6.83
N THR A 106 0.07 11.44 6.84
CA THR A 106 0.76 11.88 5.63
C THR A 106 2.16 11.30 5.55
N THR A 107 2.43 10.58 4.47
CA THR A 107 3.77 10.08 4.12
C THR A 107 4.27 10.82 2.89
N TYR A 108 5.52 11.28 2.93
CA TYR A 108 6.18 11.90 1.78
C TYR A 108 7.20 10.96 1.15
N TYR A 109 7.42 11.15 -0.13
CA TYR A 109 8.41 10.44 -0.94
C TYR A 109 9.20 11.43 -1.77
N ILE A 110 10.51 11.25 -1.79
CA ILE A 110 11.44 12.01 -2.61
C ILE A 110 12.22 11.02 -3.49
N GLY A 111 12.18 11.23 -4.78
CA GLY A 111 12.85 10.36 -5.73
C GLY A 111 13.55 11.11 -6.85
N THR A 112 14.27 10.34 -7.65
CA THR A 112 14.93 10.81 -8.87
C THR A 112 14.26 10.15 -10.08
N TYR A 113 13.74 10.97 -10.98
CA TYR A 113 13.15 10.56 -12.24
C TYR A 113 14.07 10.98 -13.38
N LYS A 114 14.52 10.02 -14.19
CA LYS A 114 15.39 10.27 -15.32
C LYS A 114 14.66 10.01 -16.64
N SER A 115 14.87 10.89 -17.60
CA SER A 115 14.35 10.78 -18.96
C SER A 115 15.45 11.18 -19.95
N GLY A 116 16.10 10.21 -20.56
CA GLY A 116 17.28 10.46 -21.39
C GLY A 116 18.37 11.20 -20.59
N SER A 117 18.78 12.37 -21.08
CA SER A 117 19.76 13.24 -20.39
C SER A 117 19.15 14.13 -19.30
N LYS A 118 17.81 14.20 -19.18
CA LYS A 118 17.14 15.04 -18.20
C LYS A 118 16.92 14.29 -16.90
N THR A 119 17.04 15.01 -15.79
CA THR A 119 16.79 14.49 -14.45
C THR A 119 15.84 15.44 -13.72
N PHE A 120 14.79 14.87 -13.13
CA PHE A 120 13.82 15.59 -12.33
C PHE A 120 13.84 15.06 -10.90
N ARG A 121 13.71 15.95 -9.92
CA ARG A 121 13.34 15.58 -8.57
C ARG A 121 11.84 15.27 -8.55
N CYS A 122 11.50 14.05 -8.16
CA CYS A 122 10.10 13.69 -7.96
C CYS A 122 9.77 13.81 -6.47
N TYR A 123 8.75 14.58 -6.14
CA TYR A 123 8.21 14.68 -4.79
C TYR A 123 6.72 14.37 -4.82
N TYR A 124 6.26 13.47 -3.94
CA TYR A 124 4.83 13.26 -3.77
C TYR A 124 4.50 12.94 -2.31
N THR A 125 3.23 13.22 -1.96
CA THR A 125 2.67 12.86 -0.66
C THR A 125 1.48 11.95 -0.83
N ILE A 126 1.44 10.93 0.03
CA ILE A 126 0.28 10.06 0.21
C ILE A 126 -0.37 10.47 1.52
N ILE A 127 -1.66 10.77 1.48
CA ILE A 127 -2.48 11.08 2.65
C ILE A 127 -3.50 9.97 2.88
N VAL A 128 -3.78 9.70 4.15
CA VAL A 128 -4.93 8.87 4.54
C VAL A 128 -6.12 9.79 4.74
N PHE A 129 -7.13 9.63 3.90
CA PHE A 129 -8.39 10.37 3.98
C PHE A 129 -9.56 9.38 3.81
N ASP A 130 -10.51 9.41 4.73
CA ASP A 130 -11.65 8.49 4.75
C ASP A 130 -11.22 7.01 4.63
N ASN A 131 -10.25 6.62 5.46
CA ASN A 131 -9.63 5.28 5.50
C ASN A 131 -9.06 4.80 4.15
N LYS A 132 -8.73 5.73 3.25
CA LYS A 132 -8.12 5.43 1.96
C LYS A 132 -6.87 6.27 1.74
N GLU A 133 -5.83 5.63 1.26
CA GLU A 133 -4.62 6.33 0.83
C GLU A 133 -4.83 6.99 -0.53
N ARG A 134 -4.40 8.26 -0.65
CA ARG A 134 -4.51 9.08 -1.86
C ARG A 134 -3.29 9.96 -2.05
N ILE A 135 -2.90 10.18 -3.29
CA ILE A 135 -1.90 11.18 -3.65
C ILE A 135 -2.55 12.56 -3.57
N ASN A 136 -1.98 13.45 -2.75
CA ASN A 136 -2.43 14.82 -2.58
C ASN A 136 -1.51 15.85 -3.25
N VAL A 137 -0.23 15.53 -3.33
CA VAL A 137 0.79 16.36 -4.01
C VAL A 137 1.60 15.46 -4.93
N LEU A 138 1.92 15.93 -6.13
CA LEU A 138 2.86 15.29 -7.06
C LEU A 138 3.63 16.35 -7.83
N LYS A 139 4.95 16.31 -7.77
CA LYS A 139 5.83 17.28 -8.42
C LYS A 139 6.98 16.61 -9.13
N PHE A 140 7.28 17.09 -10.32
CA PHE A 140 8.50 16.80 -11.10
C PHE A 140 9.20 18.14 -11.36
N GLU A 141 10.32 18.37 -10.66
CA GLU A 141 11.10 19.62 -10.65
C GLU A 141 12.51 19.42 -11.21
#